data_45828613e875a1b91b75b5d2fef2382b
#
_entry.id   45828613e875a1b91b75b5d2fef2382b
#
_cell.length_a   1.000
_cell.length_b   1.000
_cell.length_c   1.000
_cell.angle_alpha   90.00
_cell.angle_beta   90.00
_cell.angle_gamma   90.00
#
_symmetry.space_group_name_H-M   'P 1'
#
loop_
_entity.id
_entity.type
_entity.pdbx_description
1 polymer ?
#
loop_
_entity_poly.entity_id
_entity_poly.type
_entity_poly.pdbx_seq_one_letter_code
_entity_poly.pdbx_strand_id
1 'polypeptide(L)'
;MLTSRQNEWVIEGFEIGHHTADGDGWLTGTTVVLAQGGAIGGVDVRGGGPGTRETDLLHPTTVIDRIDAVVLTGGSAYGLAAANGVMAGLEAAGIGWPVGLEPHQVVPIVPAAVIFDLGRGGVFGNRPTDEFGKLALAAATVQRPETGSVGAGTGAVCGGIKGGFGYAETELESGVSVAAAVVVNAAGSVVDSESGRLWADRRRLLATPSDPEREALATAHAQAQRSAATTIGVVMTDAILTKAQANKVAAVAHDGMARAIRPVHSMFDGDTVFCLASSRRSVAEDQIRSLFAFNSLLAAAADVFADACLDGVLAASGRGSWKSYTELAPSVVG
;
A
#
# COMPACT_ATOMS: atom_id res chain seq x y z
N MET A 1 -2.89 23.09 -10.70
CA MET A 1 -3.13 22.91 -9.26
C MET A 1 -3.88 21.61 -9.09
N LEU A 2 -3.23 20.56 -8.62
CA LEU A 2 -3.91 19.31 -8.23
C LEU A 2 -4.58 19.60 -6.89
N THR A 3 -5.88 19.87 -6.90
CA THR A 3 -6.68 19.95 -5.67
C THR A 3 -6.87 18.50 -5.20
N SER A 4 -6.24 18.11 -4.10
CA SER A 4 -6.63 16.89 -3.39
C SER A 4 -8.06 17.09 -2.90
N ARG A 5 -9.03 16.60 -3.65
CA ARG A 5 -10.37 16.38 -3.11
C ARG A 5 -10.21 15.31 -2.03
N GLN A 6 -10.57 15.61 -0.81
CA GLN A 6 -10.84 14.57 0.18
C GLN A 6 -12.18 13.96 -0.22
N ASN A 7 -12.17 13.03 -1.18
CA ASN A 7 -13.35 12.27 -1.51
C ASN A 7 -13.69 11.38 -0.29
N GLU A 8 -14.96 11.30 0.04
CA GLU A 8 -15.46 10.38 1.09
C GLU A 8 -15.41 8.91 0.65
N TRP A 9 -15.05 8.65 -0.62
CA TRP A 9 -15.13 7.33 -1.27
C TRP A 9 -13.77 6.94 -1.86
N VAL A 10 -13.50 5.64 -1.87
CA VAL A 10 -12.41 5.04 -2.69
C VAL A 10 -12.75 5.23 -4.16
N ILE A 11 -11.74 5.31 -5.03
CA ILE A 11 -11.98 5.44 -6.47
C ILE A 11 -12.87 4.31 -7.00
N GLU A 12 -13.65 4.61 -8.03
CA GLU A 12 -14.68 3.72 -8.57
C GLU A 12 -14.11 2.37 -9.05
N GLY A 13 -14.74 1.28 -8.60
CA GLY A 13 -14.36 -0.10 -8.94
C GLY A 13 -13.56 -0.80 -7.85
N PHE A 14 -13.31 -0.13 -6.72
CA PHE A 14 -12.54 -0.71 -5.62
C PHE A 14 -13.24 -0.55 -4.27
N GLU A 15 -12.90 -1.46 -3.38
CA GLU A 15 -13.23 -1.41 -1.96
C GLU A 15 -11.98 -1.72 -1.15
N ILE A 16 -11.86 -1.12 0.04
CA ILE A 16 -10.73 -1.36 0.93
C ILE A 16 -11.28 -1.76 2.31
N GLY A 17 -10.71 -2.84 2.87
CA GLY A 17 -11.05 -3.31 4.20
C GLY A 17 -9.82 -3.65 5.02
N HIS A 18 -9.94 -3.47 6.34
CA HIS A 18 -8.87 -3.70 7.31
C HIS A 18 -9.30 -4.70 8.37
N HIS A 19 -8.34 -5.52 8.81
CA HIS A 19 -8.39 -6.21 10.08
C HIS A 19 -7.14 -5.88 10.89
N THR A 20 -7.33 -5.36 12.10
CA THR A 20 -6.28 -4.90 13.00
C THR A 20 -6.25 -5.78 14.24
N ALA A 21 -5.06 -6.26 14.64
CA ALA A 21 -4.82 -6.91 15.90
C ALA A 21 -3.74 -6.15 16.68
N ASP A 22 -4.14 -5.54 17.81
CA ASP A 22 -3.32 -4.71 18.70
C ASP A 22 -3.65 -5.04 20.16
N GLY A 23 -2.65 -5.20 21.01
CA GLY A 23 -2.80 -5.64 22.40
C GLY A 23 -2.56 -7.15 22.60
N ASP A 24 -2.41 -7.58 23.83
CA ASP A 24 -2.18 -8.98 24.23
C ASP A 24 -1.06 -9.69 23.46
N GLY A 25 0.01 -8.96 23.17
CA GLY A 25 1.17 -9.46 22.41
C GLY A 25 1.02 -9.41 20.90
N TRP A 26 -0.09 -8.87 20.38
CA TRP A 26 -0.33 -8.60 18.96
C TRP A 26 0.09 -7.17 18.59
N LEU A 27 0.64 -7.00 17.39
CA LEU A 27 0.82 -5.72 16.73
C LEU A 27 1.00 -5.97 15.23
N THR A 28 -0.08 -6.33 14.55
CA THR A 28 -0.10 -6.72 13.14
C THR A 28 -1.49 -6.58 12.56
N GLY A 29 -1.64 -6.76 11.26
CA GLY A 29 -2.96 -6.72 10.62
C GLY A 29 -2.90 -7.01 9.14
N THR A 30 -4.07 -6.96 8.50
CA THR A 30 -4.25 -7.25 7.08
C THR A 30 -5.15 -6.18 6.46
N THR A 31 -4.81 -5.77 5.24
CA THR A 31 -5.59 -4.88 4.39
C THR A 31 -5.91 -5.61 3.08
N VAL A 32 -7.16 -5.58 2.67
CA VAL A 32 -7.63 -6.11 1.38
C VAL A 32 -8.02 -4.94 0.49
N VAL A 33 -7.51 -4.92 -0.74
CA VAL A 33 -8.00 -4.08 -1.83
C VAL A 33 -8.77 -4.99 -2.77
N LEU A 34 -10.09 -4.90 -2.72
CA LEU A 34 -11.03 -5.70 -3.53
C LEU A 34 -11.31 -4.97 -4.85
N ALA A 35 -11.25 -5.67 -5.97
CA ALA A 35 -11.61 -5.15 -7.29
C ALA A 35 -13.02 -5.63 -7.67
N GLN A 36 -13.99 -4.71 -7.71
CA GLN A 36 -15.37 -5.01 -8.08
C GLN A 36 -15.45 -5.46 -9.56
N GLY A 37 -15.77 -6.74 -9.79
CA GLY A 37 -15.81 -7.34 -11.13
C GLY A 37 -14.43 -7.61 -11.73
N GLY A 38 -13.39 -7.62 -10.89
CA GLY A 38 -12.00 -7.85 -11.27
C GLY A 38 -11.32 -6.64 -11.92
N ALA A 39 -9.99 -6.55 -11.83
CA ALA A 39 -9.19 -5.49 -12.42
C ALA A 39 -8.00 -6.07 -13.21
N ILE A 40 -7.54 -5.37 -14.25
CA ILE A 40 -6.28 -5.67 -14.91
C ILE A 40 -5.16 -5.50 -13.89
N GLY A 41 -4.36 -6.54 -13.68
CA GLY A 41 -3.30 -6.57 -12.69
C GLY A 41 -1.91 -6.31 -13.27
N GLY A 42 -1.06 -5.62 -12.49
CA GLY A 42 0.37 -5.47 -12.74
C GLY A 42 1.14 -5.49 -11.42
N VAL A 43 2.44 -5.75 -11.47
CA VAL A 43 3.33 -5.76 -10.31
C VAL A 43 4.75 -5.37 -10.69
N ASP A 44 5.45 -4.72 -9.76
CA ASP A 44 6.91 -4.56 -9.82
C ASP A 44 7.48 -4.84 -8.41
N VAL A 45 8.49 -5.71 -8.34
CA VAL A 45 9.16 -6.14 -7.10
C VAL A 45 10.60 -5.68 -7.17
N ARG A 46 11.00 -4.76 -6.26
CA ARG A 46 12.36 -4.16 -6.27
C ARG A 46 13.19 -4.42 -5.03
N GLY A 47 12.58 -4.77 -3.92
CA GLY A 47 13.32 -5.09 -2.70
C GLY A 47 14.15 -6.38 -2.84
N GLY A 48 15.26 -6.49 -2.08
CA GLY A 48 16.16 -7.65 -2.10
C GLY A 48 15.61 -8.88 -1.36
N GLY A 49 14.55 -8.73 -0.52
CA GLY A 49 13.95 -9.80 0.28
C GLY A 49 12.41 -9.80 0.24
N PRO A 50 11.78 -9.91 -0.95
CA PRO A 50 10.32 -9.83 -1.04
C PRO A 50 9.62 -11.06 -0.46
N GLY A 51 8.50 -10.84 0.24
CA GLY A 51 7.53 -11.86 0.60
C GLY A 51 6.25 -11.65 -0.19
N THR A 52 6.03 -12.44 -1.24
CA THR A 52 4.93 -12.23 -2.18
C THR A 52 4.26 -13.55 -2.57
N ARG A 53 3.04 -13.44 -3.11
CA ARG A 53 2.24 -14.53 -3.67
C ARG A 53 1.69 -14.12 -5.04
N GLU A 54 1.71 -15.04 -6.01
CA GLU A 54 1.14 -14.95 -7.36
C GLU A 54 1.63 -13.76 -8.20
N THR A 55 2.80 -13.21 -7.93
CA THR A 55 3.36 -12.11 -8.71
C THR A 55 3.69 -12.50 -10.14
N ASP A 56 4.15 -13.74 -10.40
CA ASP A 56 4.47 -14.21 -11.74
C ASP A 56 3.22 -14.26 -12.63
N LEU A 57 2.04 -14.49 -12.05
CA LEU A 57 0.76 -14.48 -12.78
C LEU A 57 0.42 -13.11 -13.37
N LEU A 58 0.99 -12.03 -12.83
CA LEU A 58 0.79 -10.66 -13.31
C LEU A 58 1.72 -10.28 -14.46
N HIS A 59 2.63 -11.19 -14.89
CA HIS A 59 3.49 -10.94 -16.04
C HIS A 59 2.66 -10.78 -17.33
N PRO A 60 2.99 -9.84 -18.24
CA PRO A 60 2.20 -9.56 -19.44
C PRO A 60 1.97 -10.75 -20.38
N THR A 61 2.78 -11.79 -20.29
CA THR A 61 2.70 -12.99 -21.17
C THR A 61 1.86 -14.13 -20.60
N THR A 62 1.28 -13.98 -19.39
CA THR A 62 0.43 -15.00 -18.78
C THR A 62 -1.03 -14.83 -19.19
N VAL A 63 -1.81 -15.90 -19.08
CA VAL A 63 -3.19 -15.97 -19.60
C VAL A 63 -4.19 -15.18 -18.75
N ILE A 64 -3.96 -15.07 -17.45
CA ILE A 64 -4.90 -14.39 -16.53
C ILE A 64 -4.68 -12.89 -16.58
N ASP A 65 -5.65 -12.15 -17.08
CA ASP A 65 -5.57 -10.69 -17.19
C ASP A 65 -6.15 -9.98 -15.96
N ARG A 66 -7.20 -10.54 -15.35
CA ARG A 66 -7.92 -9.90 -14.25
C ARG A 66 -7.67 -10.63 -12.94
N ILE A 67 -7.54 -9.83 -11.89
CA ILE A 67 -7.40 -10.28 -10.50
C ILE A 67 -8.55 -9.75 -9.68
N ASP A 68 -8.92 -10.46 -8.61
CA ASP A 68 -10.11 -10.17 -7.82
C ASP A 68 -9.79 -9.29 -6.62
N ALA A 69 -8.63 -9.48 -6.00
CA ALA A 69 -8.17 -8.68 -4.87
C ALA A 69 -6.65 -8.67 -4.75
N VAL A 70 -6.09 -7.69 -4.02
CA VAL A 70 -4.72 -7.70 -3.52
C VAL A 70 -4.75 -7.69 -2.00
N VAL A 71 -3.91 -8.52 -1.37
CA VAL A 71 -3.73 -8.57 0.08
C VAL A 71 -2.40 -7.94 0.47
N LEU A 72 -2.44 -6.92 1.31
CA LEU A 72 -1.30 -6.37 2.02
C LEU A 72 -1.40 -6.82 3.48
N THR A 73 -0.33 -7.40 4.06
CA THR A 73 -0.44 -8.00 5.39
C THR A 73 0.87 -7.95 6.17
N GLY A 74 0.78 -8.03 7.48
CA GLY A 74 1.93 -8.25 8.36
C GLY A 74 2.38 -9.72 8.38
N GLY A 75 3.25 -10.06 9.33
CA GLY A 75 3.63 -11.45 9.63
C GLY A 75 4.73 -12.03 8.73
N SER A 76 5.41 -11.21 7.90
CA SER A 76 6.41 -11.70 6.96
C SER A 76 5.82 -12.83 6.08
N ALA A 77 6.62 -13.76 5.58
CA ALA A 77 6.15 -14.87 4.72
C ALA A 77 4.98 -15.69 5.32
N TYR A 78 4.89 -15.79 6.66
CA TYR A 78 3.77 -16.47 7.32
C TYR A 78 2.43 -15.78 7.09
N GLY A 79 2.43 -14.43 7.01
CA GLY A 79 1.22 -13.64 6.79
C GLY A 79 0.58 -13.83 5.43
N LEU A 80 1.29 -14.43 4.45
CA LEU A 80 0.71 -14.82 3.16
C LEU A 80 -0.50 -15.75 3.31
N ALA A 81 -0.66 -16.42 4.46
CA ALA A 81 -1.84 -17.22 4.79
C ALA A 81 -3.15 -16.40 4.73
N ALA A 82 -3.09 -15.08 5.01
CA ALA A 82 -4.29 -14.22 4.93
C ALA A 82 -4.95 -14.25 3.54
N ALA A 83 -4.17 -14.41 2.46
CA ALA A 83 -4.72 -14.50 1.11
C ALA A 83 -5.62 -15.74 0.92
N ASN A 84 -5.40 -16.85 1.65
CA ASN A 84 -6.28 -18.01 1.58
C ASN A 84 -7.69 -17.68 2.12
N GLY A 85 -7.77 -16.88 3.17
CA GLY A 85 -9.04 -16.43 3.72
C GLY A 85 -9.83 -15.55 2.76
N VAL A 86 -9.14 -14.67 2.03
CA VAL A 86 -9.76 -13.84 0.98
C VAL A 86 -10.24 -14.73 -0.17
N MET A 87 -9.41 -15.69 -0.62
CA MET A 87 -9.81 -16.64 -1.67
C MET A 87 -11.06 -17.43 -1.26
N ALA A 88 -11.09 -17.96 -0.05
CA ALA A 88 -12.26 -18.73 0.42
C ALA A 88 -13.53 -17.87 0.47
N GLY A 89 -13.43 -16.58 0.85
CA GLY A 89 -14.57 -15.67 0.85
C GLY A 89 -15.07 -15.34 -0.56
N LEU A 90 -14.17 -15.12 -1.49
CA LEU A 90 -14.51 -14.84 -2.90
C LEU A 90 -15.08 -16.08 -3.61
N GLU A 91 -14.50 -17.27 -3.39
CA GLU A 91 -15.02 -18.54 -3.90
C GLU A 91 -16.46 -18.78 -3.41
N ALA A 92 -16.73 -18.57 -2.11
CA ALA A 92 -18.07 -18.70 -1.56
C ALA A 92 -19.09 -17.72 -2.19
N ALA A 93 -18.62 -16.59 -2.71
CA ALA A 93 -19.40 -15.62 -3.48
C ALA A 93 -19.47 -15.93 -4.99
N GLY A 94 -18.82 -17.00 -5.46
CA GLY A 94 -18.74 -17.36 -6.88
C GLY A 94 -17.87 -16.40 -7.70
N ILE A 95 -16.91 -15.71 -7.06
CA ILE A 95 -16.01 -14.73 -7.68
C ILE A 95 -14.65 -15.39 -7.91
N GLY A 96 -14.13 -15.32 -9.13
CA GLY A 96 -12.84 -15.88 -9.53
C GLY A 96 -12.80 -16.28 -10.99
N TRP A 97 -11.67 -16.80 -11.40
CA TRP A 97 -11.46 -17.34 -12.75
C TRP A 97 -12.22 -18.68 -12.91
N PRO A 98 -13.13 -18.84 -13.91
CA PRO A 98 -13.89 -20.05 -14.08
C PRO A 98 -13.00 -21.21 -14.54
N VAL A 99 -13.08 -22.35 -13.84
CA VAL A 99 -12.27 -23.54 -14.11
C VAL A 99 -13.11 -24.80 -14.38
N GLY A 100 -14.43 -24.69 -14.28
CA GLY A 100 -15.35 -25.78 -14.49
C GLY A 100 -16.61 -25.35 -15.23
N LEU A 101 -17.57 -26.30 -15.35
CA LEU A 101 -18.84 -26.09 -16.08
C LEU A 101 -19.90 -25.41 -15.20
N GLU A 102 -19.78 -25.53 -13.89
CA GLU A 102 -20.73 -24.94 -12.94
C GLU A 102 -20.28 -23.53 -12.50
N PRO A 103 -21.23 -22.58 -12.30
CA PRO A 103 -20.89 -21.18 -11.94
C PRO A 103 -20.04 -21.02 -10.68
N HIS A 104 -20.11 -21.97 -9.74
CA HIS A 104 -19.34 -21.94 -8.48
C HIS A 104 -17.93 -22.54 -8.59
N GLN A 105 -17.58 -23.11 -9.76
CA GLN A 105 -16.27 -23.70 -10.00
C GLN A 105 -15.30 -22.61 -10.47
N VAL A 106 -14.87 -21.79 -9.53
CA VAL A 106 -13.99 -20.64 -9.77
C VAL A 106 -12.71 -20.73 -8.90
N VAL A 107 -11.64 -20.12 -9.38
CA VAL A 107 -10.41 -19.90 -8.60
C VAL A 107 -10.20 -18.41 -8.49
N PRO A 108 -10.42 -17.81 -7.30
CA PRO A 108 -10.13 -16.41 -7.07
C PRO A 108 -8.63 -16.11 -7.24
N ILE A 109 -8.33 -15.02 -7.92
CA ILE A 109 -6.94 -14.58 -8.14
C ILE A 109 -6.62 -13.47 -7.14
N VAL A 110 -5.77 -13.80 -6.15
CA VAL A 110 -5.50 -12.95 -4.98
C VAL A 110 -4.00 -12.85 -4.73
N PRO A 111 -3.29 -12.01 -5.51
CA PRO A 111 -1.90 -11.68 -5.22
C PRO A 111 -1.75 -11.02 -3.85
N ALA A 112 -0.58 -11.23 -3.22
CA ALA A 112 -0.31 -10.70 -1.91
C ALA A 112 1.14 -10.25 -1.74
N ALA A 113 1.36 -9.29 -0.82
CA ALA A 113 2.67 -8.91 -0.32
C ALA A 113 2.63 -8.69 1.19
N VAL A 114 3.76 -8.92 1.86
CA VAL A 114 3.86 -8.85 3.32
C VAL A 114 4.89 -7.83 3.77
N ILE A 115 4.63 -7.23 4.95
CA ILE A 115 5.65 -6.52 5.71
C ILE A 115 6.23 -7.42 6.81
N PHE A 116 7.43 -7.08 7.29
CA PHE A 116 8.02 -7.71 8.46
C PHE A 116 7.64 -6.94 9.72
N ASP A 117 6.77 -7.50 10.54
CA ASP A 117 6.35 -6.96 11.85
C ASP A 117 6.35 -8.03 12.98
N LEU A 118 6.95 -9.20 12.71
CA LEU A 118 6.99 -10.34 13.63
C LEU A 118 7.55 -9.95 14.99
N GLY A 119 6.81 -10.30 16.06
CA GLY A 119 7.21 -10.09 17.45
C GLY A 119 7.12 -8.65 17.94
N ARG A 120 6.70 -7.68 17.12
CA ARG A 120 6.61 -6.25 17.50
C ARG A 120 5.61 -6.00 18.63
N GLY A 121 4.56 -6.82 18.78
CA GLY A 121 3.62 -6.79 19.90
C GLY A 121 4.11 -7.53 21.14
N GLY A 122 5.26 -8.22 21.07
CA GLY A 122 5.85 -9.01 22.15
C GLY A 122 5.79 -10.53 21.94
N VAL A 123 4.82 -11.06 21.18
CA VAL A 123 4.68 -12.49 20.92
C VAL A 123 4.96 -12.78 19.45
N PHE A 124 6.09 -13.46 19.17
CA PHE A 124 6.52 -13.77 17.80
C PHE A 124 5.52 -14.63 17.01
N GLY A 125 4.77 -15.49 17.69
CA GLY A 125 3.75 -16.36 17.07
C GLY A 125 2.46 -15.64 16.68
N ASN A 126 2.23 -14.42 17.15
CA ASN A 126 1.07 -13.60 16.84
C ASN A 126 1.26 -12.96 15.46
N ARG A 127 0.65 -13.55 14.42
CA ARG A 127 0.81 -13.20 13.02
C ARG A 127 -0.45 -13.49 12.24
N PRO A 128 -0.73 -12.77 11.13
CA PRO A 128 -1.93 -12.96 10.33
C PRO A 128 -2.10 -14.41 9.83
N THR A 129 -3.32 -14.89 9.91
CA THR A 129 -3.80 -16.19 9.44
C THR A 129 -4.84 -15.97 8.33
N ASP A 130 -5.42 -17.04 7.79
CA ASP A 130 -6.56 -16.99 6.87
C ASP A 130 -7.76 -16.23 7.46
N GLU A 131 -7.99 -16.31 8.77
CA GLU A 131 -9.06 -15.55 9.43
C GLU A 131 -8.88 -14.04 9.31
N PHE A 132 -7.63 -13.54 9.35
CA PHE A 132 -7.36 -12.11 9.12
C PHE A 132 -7.80 -11.66 7.72
N GLY A 133 -7.56 -12.49 6.70
CA GLY A 133 -8.01 -12.21 5.35
C GLY A 133 -9.52 -12.18 5.22
N LYS A 134 -10.23 -13.14 5.85
CA LYS A 134 -11.70 -13.17 5.88
C LYS A 134 -12.30 -11.92 6.52
N LEU A 135 -11.77 -11.54 7.69
CA LEU A 135 -12.25 -10.36 8.42
C LEU A 135 -11.96 -9.06 7.67
N ALA A 136 -10.78 -8.93 7.05
CA ALA A 136 -10.45 -7.77 6.24
C ALA A 136 -11.32 -7.69 4.97
N LEU A 137 -11.61 -8.82 4.31
CA LEU A 137 -12.53 -8.87 3.17
C LEU A 137 -13.96 -8.49 3.58
N ALA A 138 -14.45 -9.00 4.72
CA ALA A 138 -15.76 -8.67 5.22
C ALA A 138 -15.93 -7.19 5.62
N ALA A 139 -14.82 -6.51 5.96
CA ALA A 139 -14.78 -5.09 6.27
C ALA A 139 -14.58 -4.20 5.04
N ALA A 140 -14.41 -4.77 3.84
CA ALA A 140 -14.19 -3.99 2.63
C ALA A 140 -15.40 -3.11 2.29
N THR A 141 -15.14 -1.87 1.98
CA THR A 141 -16.16 -0.86 1.68
C THR A 141 -15.65 0.15 0.65
N VAL A 142 -16.59 0.80 -0.03
CA VAL A 142 -16.32 1.90 -0.95
C VAL A 142 -15.98 3.21 -0.23
N GLN A 143 -16.17 3.32 1.06
CA GLN A 143 -15.82 4.51 1.83
C GLN A 143 -14.30 4.69 1.88
N ARG A 144 -13.84 5.95 2.01
CA ARG A 144 -12.42 6.24 2.20
C ARG A 144 -11.89 5.45 3.41
N PRO A 145 -10.79 4.68 3.25
CA PRO A 145 -10.28 3.85 4.33
C PRO A 145 -9.72 4.70 5.47
N GLU A 146 -9.77 4.17 6.68
CA GLU A 146 -8.96 4.67 7.78
C GLU A 146 -7.48 4.55 7.44
N THR A 147 -6.67 5.52 7.93
CA THR A 147 -5.21 5.54 7.69
C THR A 147 -4.43 5.58 9.01
N GLY A 148 -3.13 5.32 8.95
CA GLY A 148 -2.25 5.26 10.11
C GLY A 148 -2.03 3.84 10.63
N SER A 149 -2.21 3.63 11.94
CA SER A 149 -1.90 2.38 12.64
C SER A 149 -3.04 1.34 12.51
N VAL A 150 -3.50 1.06 11.29
CA VAL A 150 -4.64 0.17 10.98
C VAL A 150 -4.28 -0.87 9.93
N GLY A 151 -5.00 -1.99 9.92
CA GLY A 151 -4.79 -3.06 8.96
C GLY A 151 -3.33 -3.51 8.89
N ALA A 152 -2.80 -3.68 7.70
CA ALA A 152 -1.39 -4.02 7.49
C ALA A 152 -0.41 -2.95 8.02
N GLY A 153 -0.86 -1.70 8.25
CA GLY A 153 -0.09 -0.63 8.85
C GLY A 153 0.08 -0.73 10.37
N THR A 154 -0.66 -1.62 11.05
CA THR A 154 -0.70 -1.73 12.51
C THR A 154 0.69 -1.95 13.11
N GLY A 155 1.45 -2.91 12.60
CA GLY A 155 2.82 -3.21 13.06
C GLY A 155 3.91 -2.47 12.31
N ALA A 156 3.60 -1.59 11.36
CA ALA A 156 4.58 -0.94 10.51
C ALA A 156 5.50 0.03 11.27
N VAL A 157 6.79 0.02 10.93
CA VAL A 157 7.84 0.90 11.49
C VAL A 157 8.77 1.34 10.36
N CYS A 158 9.20 2.58 10.35
CA CYS A 158 10.07 3.12 9.31
C CYS A 158 11.14 4.02 9.93
N GLY A 159 12.43 3.66 9.74
CA GLY A 159 13.55 4.47 10.25
C GLY A 159 13.49 4.76 11.75
N GLY A 160 12.93 3.86 12.57
CA GLY A 160 12.84 3.99 14.03
C GLY A 160 11.58 4.67 14.56
N ILE A 161 10.72 5.17 13.71
CA ILE A 161 9.41 5.73 14.08
C ILE A 161 8.27 4.82 13.63
N LYS A 162 7.07 5.00 14.19
CA LYS A 162 5.87 4.29 13.77
C LYS A 162 5.55 4.65 12.30
N GLY A 163 5.48 3.63 11.45
CA GLY A 163 4.92 3.72 10.12
C GLY A 163 3.41 3.51 10.12
N GLY A 164 2.79 3.30 8.95
CA GLY A 164 1.35 3.13 8.89
C GLY A 164 0.84 2.78 7.49
N PHE A 165 -0.46 2.59 7.40
CA PHE A 165 -1.20 2.53 6.15
C PHE A 165 -1.62 3.93 5.74
N GLY A 166 -1.42 4.28 4.46
CA GLY A 166 -1.85 5.57 3.92
C GLY A 166 -2.59 5.43 2.60
N TYR A 167 -3.43 6.41 2.30
CA TYR A 167 -4.24 6.49 1.09
C TYR A 167 -4.21 7.90 0.52
N ALA A 168 -3.92 8.02 -0.77
CA ALA A 168 -4.01 9.28 -1.50
C ALA A 168 -4.60 9.05 -2.89
N GLU A 169 -5.25 10.07 -3.44
CA GLU A 169 -5.87 10.01 -4.76
C GLU A 169 -5.80 11.35 -5.48
N THR A 170 -5.89 11.30 -6.80
CA THR A 170 -6.00 12.47 -7.67
C THR A 170 -6.84 12.14 -8.90
N GLU A 171 -7.45 13.16 -9.48
CA GLU A 171 -8.14 13.08 -10.78
C GLU A 171 -7.31 13.85 -11.82
N LEU A 172 -7.08 13.23 -12.96
CA LEU A 172 -6.39 13.82 -14.10
C LEU A 172 -7.35 14.73 -14.89
N GLU A 173 -6.80 15.63 -15.71
CA GLU A 173 -7.59 16.47 -16.62
C GLU A 173 -8.47 15.66 -17.58
N SER A 174 -8.08 14.41 -17.87
CA SER A 174 -8.88 13.46 -18.66
C SER A 174 -10.10 12.89 -17.92
N GLY A 175 -10.27 13.20 -16.63
CA GLY A 175 -11.30 12.61 -15.77
C GLY A 175 -10.93 11.20 -15.24
N VAL A 176 -9.75 10.67 -15.61
CA VAL A 176 -9.24 9.42 -15.06
C VAL A 176 -8.76 9.65 -13.63
N SER A 177 -9.16 8.78 -12.72
CA SER A 177 -8.74 8.79 -11.33
C SER A 177 -7.55 7.85 -11.10
N VAL A 178 -6.64 8.27 -10.22
CA VAL A 178 -5.49 7.47 -9.76
C VAL A 178 -5.40 7.57 -8.24
N ALA A 179 -5.28 6.45 -7.57
CA ALA A 179 -5.09 6.38 -6.12
C ALA A 179 -3.96 5.43 -5.74
N ALA A 180 -3.42 5.58 -4.54
CA ALA A 180 -2.48 4.65 -3.95
C ALA A 180 -2.89 4.30 -2.51
N ALA A 181 -2.78 3.00 -2.18
CA ALA A 181 -2.88 2.44 -0.84
C ALA A 181 -1.53 1.84 -0.48
N VAL A 182 -0.87 2.34 0.57
CA VAL A 182 0.55 2.02 0.86
C VAL A 182 0.73 1.67 2.33
N VAL A 183 1.54 0.66 2.61
CA VAL A 183 2.00 0.33 3.97
C VAL A 183 3.47 0.71 4.09
N VAL A 184 3.78 1.72 4.91
CA VAL A 184 5.11 2.28 5.08
C VAL A 184 5.84 1.54 6.21
N ASN A 185 6.68 0.56 5.86
CA ASN A 185 7.47 -0.23 6.81
C ASN A 185 8.88 -0.44 6.25
N ALA A 186 9.70 0.60 6.18
CA ALA A 186 10.98 0.60 5.48
C ALA A 186 12.20 0.52 6.42
N ALA A 187 13.28 -0.08 5.94
CA ALA A 187 14.59 -0.02 6.59
C ALA A 187 15.17 1.41 6.54
N GLY A 188 14.92 2.12 5.46
CA GLY A 188 15.26 3.53 5.32
C GLY A 188 14.35 4.44 6.15
N SER A 189 14.64 5.75 6.14
CA SER A 189 13.93 6.78 6.89
C SER A 189 12.99 7.56 5.98
N VAL A 190 11.79 7.88 6.51
CA VAL A 190 10.87 8.87 5.92
C VAL A 190 11.24 10.29 6.33
N VAL A 191 12.13 10.44 7.31
CA VAL A 191 12.57 11.72 7.87
C VAL A 191 13.95 12.09 7.33
N ASP A 192 14.10 13.31 6.88
CA ASP A 192 15.40 13.94 6.61
C ASP A 192 16.12 14.19 7.93
N SER A 193 17.26 13.54 8.13
CA SER A 193 18.03 13.60 9.37
C SER A 193 18.57 15.01 9.71
N GLU A 194 18.75 15.88 8.71
CA GLU A 194 19.28 17.25 8.93
C GLU A 194 18.17 18.23 9.35
N SER A 195 17.03 18.17 8.65
CA SER A 195 15.93 19.12 8.85
C SER A 195 14.82 18.61 9.76
N GLY A 196 14.75 17.31 10.02
CA GLY A 196 13.63 16.64 10.70
C GLY A 196 12.35 16.55 9.87
N ARG A 197 12.34 17.07 8.64
CA ARG A 197 11.15 17.09 7.77
C ARG A 197 10.91 15.73 7.13
N LEU A 198 9.66 15.45 6.78
CA LEU A 198 9.32 14.30 5.97
C LEU A 198 9.74 14.52 4.50
N TRP A 199 10.46 13.55 3.91
CA TRP A 199 10.85 13.60 2.49
C TRP A 199 9.67 13.78 1.55
N ALA A 200 8.54 13.15 1.89
CA ALA A 200 7.30 13.20 1.09
C ALA A 200 6.55 14.54 1.20
N ASP A 201 6.87 15.41 2.17
CA ASP A 201 6.33 16.79 2.23
C ASP A 201 6.96 17.70 1.16
N ARG A 202 6.79 17.30 -0.10
CA ARG A 202 7.36 17.98 -1.29
C ARG A 202 6.80 19.40 -1.47
N ARG A 203 5.57 19.63 -1.00
CA ARG A 203 4.90 20.94 -1.09
C ARG A 203 5.19 21.83 0.11
N ARG A 204 5.95 21.35 1.09
CA ARG A 204 6.29 22.04 2.32
C ARG A 204 5.07 22.58 3.07
N LEU A 205 4.04 21.76 3.16
CA LEU A 205 2.79 22.10 3.85
C LEU A 205 2.90 22.04 5.38
N LEU A 206 3.86 21.21 5.87
CA LEU A 206 4.10 21.06 7.30
C LEU A 206 5.07 22.14 7.81
N ALA A 207 4.90 22.56 9.05
CA ALA A 207 5.88 23.39 9.73
C ALA A 207 7.23 22.66 9.85
N THR A 208 8.31 23.40 10.05
CA THR A 208 9.63 22.79 10.31
C THR A 208 9.70 22.40 11.79
N PRO A 209 10.12 21.15 12.10
CA PRO A 209 10.31 20.75 13.50
C PRO A 209 11.28 21.67 14.23
N SER A 210 10.98 21.95 15.50
CA SER A 210 11.87 22.67 16.39
C SER A 210 13.16 21.88 16.71
N ASP A 211 14.18 22.52 17.26
CA ASP A 211 15.45 21.85 17.60
C ASP A 211 15.26 20.64 18.54
N PRO A 212 14.45 20.73 19.63
CA PRO A 212 14.18 19.56 20.48
C PRO A 212 13.47 18.43 19.76
N GLU A 213 12.55 18.74 18.83
CA GLU A 213 11.85 17.73 18.03
C GLU A 213 12.79 17.04 17.03
N ARG A 214 13.69 17.79 16.40
CA ARG A 214 14.73 17.20 15.54
C ARG A 214 15.65 16.26 16.32
N GLU A 215 16.04 16.63 17.53
CA GLU A 215 16.85 15.76 18.40
C GLU A 215 16.09 14.49 18.79
N ALA A 216 14.79 14.59 19.09
CA ALA A 216 13.94 13.45 19.40
C ALA A 216 13.80 12.48 18.19
N LEU A 217 13.61 13.02 16.98
CA LEU A 217 13.56 12.25 15.74
C LEU A 217 14.91 11.57 15.44
N ALA A 218 16.02 12.29 15.60
CA ALA A 218 17.37 11.76 15.42
C ALA A 218 17.67 10.62 16.42
N THR A 219 17.23 10.77 17.67
CA THR A 219 17.37 9.76 18.72
C THR A 219 16.59 8.50 18.37
N ALA A 220 15.32 8.63 17.93
CA ALA A 220 14.51 7.50 17.49
C ALA A 220 15.17 6.77 16.31
N HIS A 221 15.71 7.51 15.35
CA HIS A 221 16.42 6.93 14.21
C HIS A 221 17.71 6.19 14.64
N ALA A 222 18.50 6.75 15.54
CA ALA A 222 19.73 6.13 16.05
C ALA A 222 19.46 4.84 16.84
N GLN A 223 18.30 4.74 17.49
CA GLN A 223 17.85 3.54 18.23
C GLN A 223 17.18 2.51 17.31
N ALA A 224 16.94 2.84 16.04
CA ALA A 224 16.32 1.92 15.10
C ALA A 224 17.14 0.64 14.96
N GLN A 225 16.54 -0.49 15.28
CA GLN A 225 17.16 -1.80 15.03
C GLN A 225 17.19 -2.03 13.50
N ARG A 226 18.31 -2.47 12.98
CA ARG A 226 18.40 -2.95 11.60
C ARG A 226 17.65 -4.27 11.49
N SER A 227 16.38 -4.21 11.13
CA SER A 227 15.54 -5.38 10.92
C SER A 227 15.11 -5.45 9.45
N ALA A 228 14.69 -6.64 9.03
CA ALA A 228 13.98 -6.79 7.77
C ALA A 228 12.78 -5.81 7.73
N ALA A 229 12.60 -5.17 6.61
CA ALA A 229 11.61 -4.14 6.40
C ALA A 229 11.00 -4.30 5.00
N THR A 230 9.92 -3.61 4.71
CA THR A 230 9.25 -3.75 3.41
C THR A 230 8.20 -2.66 3.27
N THR A 231 8.26 -1.85 2.22
CA THR A 231 7.15 -0.98 1.85
C THR A 231 6.38 -1.63 0.72
N ILE A 232 5.09 -1.85 0.93
CA ILE A 232 4.19 -2.48 -0.05
C ILE A 232 3.03 -1.56 -0.37
N GLY A 233 2.53 -1.63 -1.61
CA GLY A 233 1.40 -0.80 -1.97
C GLY A 233 0.68 -1.25 -3.23
N VAL A 234 -0.48 -0.64 -3.44
CA VAL A 234 -1.34 -0.84 -4.60
C VAL A 234 -1.65 0.52 -5.21
N VAL A 235 -1.32 0.71 -6.49
CA VAL A 235 -1.85 1.82 -7.29
C VAL A 235 -3.15 1.36 -7.93
N MET A 236 -4.20 2.12 -7.77
CA MET A 236 -5.52 1.88 -8.35
C MET A 236 -5.84 2.95 -9.38
N THR A 237 -6.49 2.57 -10.48
CA THR A 237 -7.00 3.52 -11.49
C THR A 237 -8.26 2.98 -12.13
N ASP A 238 -9.15 3.87 -12.54
CA ASP A 238 -10.32 3.54 -13.36
C ASP A 238 -10.01 3.51 -14.87
N ALA A 239 -8.76 3.78 -15.26
CA ALA A 239 -8.29 3.75 -16.64
C ALA A 239 -8.42 2.37 -17.29
N ILE A 240 -8.70 2.34 -18.59
CA ILE A 240 -8.57 1.15 -19.42
C ILE A 240 -7.09 0.97 -19.76
N LEU A 241 -6.46 -0.05 -19.17
CA LEU A 241 -5.04 -0.38 -19.38
C LEU A 241 -4.89 -1.81 -19.90
N THR A 242 -3.82 -2.03 -20.66
CA THR A 242 -3.30 -3.38 -20.90
C THR A 242 -2.50 -3.85 -19.69
N LYS A 243 -2.28 -5.16 -19.57
CA LYS A 243 -1.46 -5.76 -18.53
C LYS A 243 -0.02 -5.21 -18.52
N ALA A 244 0.57 -4.98 -19.71
CA ALA A 244 1.88 -4.36 -19.84
C ALA A 244 1.91 -2.91 -19.31
N GLN A 245 0.84 -2.14 -19.55
CA GLN A 245 0.70 -0.80 -19.01
C GLN A 245 0.51 -0.82 -17.48
N ALA A 246 -0.27 -1.75 -16.93
CA ALA A 246 -0.43 -1.90 -15.49
C ALA A 246 0.92 -2.23 -14.80
N ASN A 247 1.74 -3.11 -15.38
CA ASN A 247 3.11 -3.36 -14.90
C ASN A 247 3.99 -2.09 -14.97
N LYS A 248 3.85 -1.28 -16.03
CA LYS A 248 4.58 -0.01 -16.14
C LYS A 248 4.15 1.00 -15.08
N VAL A 249 2.85 1.06 -14.74
CA VAL A 249 2.36 1.92 -13.64
C VAL A 249 2.96 1.45 -12.30
N ALA A 250 2.92 0.16 -11.99
CA ALA A 250 3.54 -0.40 -10.79
C ALA A 250 5.02 -0.05 -10.69
N ALA A 251 5.77 -0.17 -11.82
CA ALA A 251 7.19 0.15 -11.88
C ALA A 251 7.46 1.65 -11.60
N VAL A 252 6.68 2.57 -12.18
CA VAL A 252 6.89 4.01 -11.98
C VAL A 252 6.45 4.47 -10.59
N ALA A 253 5.50 3.80 -9.95
CA ALA A 253 5.10 4.12 -8.58
C ALA A 253 6.25 3.98 -7.56
N HIS A 254 7.23 3.12 -7.81
CA HIS A 254 8.47 3.05 -7.01
C HIS A 254 9.28 4.36 -7.00
N ASP A 255 9.16 5.20 -8.02
CA ASP A 255 9.78 6.53 -8.02
C ASP A 255 9.11 7.42 -6.95
N GLY A 256 7.82 7.23 -6.70
CA GLY A 256 7.09 7.85 -5.58
C GLY A 256 7.60 7.36 -4.23
N MET A 257 7.81 6.06 -4.08
CA MET A 257 8.42 5.46 -2.88
C MET A 257 9.81 6.05 -2.61
N ALA A 258 10.65 6.18 -3.64
CA ALA A 258 11.99 6.74 -3.54
C ALA A 258 12.02 8.25 -3.19
N ARG A 259 10.92 8.97 -3.44
CA ARG A 259 10.74 10.36 -3.00
C ARG A 259 10.37 10.47 -1.53
N ALA A 260 9.79 9.42 -0.95
CA ALA A 260 9.25 9.38 0.41
C ALA A 260 10.19 8.69 1.43
N ILE A 261 11.07 7.81 0.98
CA ILE A 261 11.88 6.92 1.84
C ILE A 261 13.33 6.92 1.33
N ARG A 262 14.31 7.07 2.26
CA ARG A 262 15.74 7.06 1.93
C ARG A 262 16.58 6.35 3.00
N PRO A 263 17.45 5.37 2.60
CA PRO A 263 17.47 4.69 1.29
C PRO A 263 16.23 3.82 1.09
N VAL A 264 15.97 3.41 -0.16
CA VAL A 264 14.87 2.54 -0.56
C VAL A 264 15.42 1.35 -1.35
N HIS A 265 14.65 0.26 -1.43
CA HIS A 265 15.00 -0.95 -2.21
C HIS A 265 16.32 -1.59 -1.78
N SER A 266 16.62 -1.57 -0.48
CA SER A 266 17.80 -2.22 0.05
C SER A 266 17.67 -3.76 0.01
N MET A 267 18.77 -4.46 0.27
CA MET A 267 18.76 -5.94 0.38
C MET A 267 17.92 -6.46 1.56
N PHE A 268 17.53 -5.58 2.49
CA PHE A 268 16.69 -5.91 3.65
C PHE A 268 15.22 -5.56 3.43
N ASP A 269 14.90 -4.84 2.36
CA ASP A 269 13.53 -4.47 2.00
C ASP A 269 12.91 -5.53 1.07
N GLY A 270 11.59 -5.69 1.15
CA GLY A 270 10.81 -6.53 0.25
C GLY A 270 9.86 -5.71 -0.64
N ASP A 271 10.26 -4.48 -0.99
CA ASP A 271 9.44 -3.47 -1.63
C ASP A 271 8.71 -3.97 -2.87
N THR A 272 7.40 -3.92 -2.84
CA THR A 272 6.52 -4.44 -3.88
C THR A 272 5.36 -3.48 -4.12
N VAL A 273 5.13 -3.15 -5.38
CA VAL A 273 3.98 -2.33 -5.80
C VAL A 273 3.15 -3.10 -6.81
N PHE A 274 1.84 -3.20 -6.52
CA PHE A 274 0.83 -3.67 -7.46
C PHE A 274 0.17 -2.50 -8.17
N CYS A 275 -0.39 -2.76 -9.36
CA CYS A 275 -1.31 -1.87 -10.04
C CYS A 275 -2.60 -2.60 -10.35
N LEU A 276 -3.74 -1.97 -10.08
CA LEU A 276 -5.09 -2.44 -10.40
C LEU A 276 -5.79 -1.42 -11.29
N ALA A 277 -6.21 -1.83 -12.48
CA ALA A 277 -6.99 -0.98 -13.38
C ALA A 277 -8.40 -1.56 -13.56
N SER A 278 -9.44 -0.85 -13.07
CA SER A 278 -10.83 -1.31 -13.14
C SER A 278 -11.45 -1.21 -14.53
N SER A 279 -10.77 -0.57 -15.49
CA SER A 279 -11.13 -0.51 -16.91
C SER A 279 -12.47 0.17 -17.19
N ARG A 280 -12.77 1.27 -16.51
CA ARG A 280 -14.04 2.01 -16.66
C ARG A 280 -13.93 3.23 -17.56
N ARG A 281 -12.75 3.86 -17.68
CA ARG A 281 -12.53 5.09 -18.42
C ARG A 281 -11.42 4.96 -19.44
N SER A 282 -11.65 5.45 -20.66
CA SER A 282 -10.56 5.58 -21.64
C SER A 282 -9.62 6.71 -21.23
N VAL A 283 -8.32 6.49 -21.39
CA VAL A 283 -7.31 7.54 -21.11
C VAL A 283 -7.35 8.69 -22.12
N ALA A 284 -7.76 8.43 -23.37
CA ALA A 284 -7.98 9.43 -24.43
C ALA A 284 -8.72 8.81 -25.63
N GLU A 285 -9.21 9.68 -26.54
CA GLU A 285 -9.99 9.30 -27.71
C GLU A 285 -9.13 8.81 -28.89
N ASP A 286 -7.90 9.31 -29.04
CA ASP A 286 -6.98 8.95 -30.12
C ASP A 286 -5.64 8.41 -29.63
N GLN A 287 -4.90 7.72 -30.50
CA GLN A 287 -3.67 7.01 -30.13
C GLN A 287 -2.53 7.94 -29.68
N ILE A 288 -2.39 9.13 -30.26
CA ILE A 288 -1.34 10.09 -29.89
C ILE A 288 -1.65 10.70 -28.52
N ARG A 289 -2.89 11.18 -28.32
CA ARG A 289 -3.35 11.71 -27.04
C ARG A 289 -3.31 10.66 -25.96
N SER A 290 -3.60 9.37 -26.28
CA SER A 290 -3.50 8.26 -25.36
C SER A 290 -2.10 8.08 -24.81
N LEU A 291 -1.04 8.27 -25.61
CA LEU A 291 0.35 8.19 -25.14
C LEU A 291 0.68 9.30 -24.13
N PHE A 292 0.28 10.55 -24.42
CA PHE A 292 0.49 11.67 -23.49
C PHE A 292 -0.34 11.51 -22.20
N ALA A 293 -1.60 11.10 -22.32
CA ALA A 293 -2.46 10.84 -21.16
C ALA A 293 -1.92 9.70 -20.29
N PHE A 294 -1.37 8.64 -20.89
CA PHE A 294 -0.72 7.58 -20.15
C PHE A 294 0.54 8.07 -19.42
N ASN A 295 1.35 8.95 -20.00
CA ASN A 295 2.48 9.57 -19.29
C ASN A 295 2.01 10.42 -18.11
N SER A 296 0.89 11.14 -18.24
CA SER A 296 0.30 11.88 -17.12
C SER A 296 -0.17 10.94 -16.00
N LEU A 297 -0.74 9.78 -16.35
CA LEU A 297 -1.12 8.74 -15.38
C LEU A 297 0.11 8.16 -14.67
N LEU A 298 1.22 7.90 -15.38
CA LEU A 298 2.48 7.43 -14.79
C LEU A 298 3.03 8.44 -13.77
N ALA A 299 3.04 9.73 -14.12
CA ALA A 299 3.49 10.79 -13.22
C ALA A 299 2.59 10.87 -11.97
N ALA A 300 1.29 10.82 -12.16
CA ALA A 300 0.31 10.82 -11.07
C ALA A 300 0.46 9.60 -10.16
N ALA A 301 0.72 8.41 -10.71
CA ALA A 301 0.95 7.19 -9.93
C ALA A 301 2.13 7.35 -8.95
N ALA A 302 3.26 7.93 -9.41
CA ALA A 302 4.38 8.22 -8.53
C ALA A 302 4.04 9.29 -7.47
N ASP A 303 3.29 10.31 -7.86
CA ASP A 303 2.91 11.40 -6.94
C ASP A 303 1.94 10.94 -5.85
N VAL A 304 0.86 10.22 -6.21
CA VAL A 304 -0.09 9.71 -5.20
C VAL A 304 0.54 8.64 -4.31
N PHE A 305 1.51 7.86 -4.81
CA PHE A 305 2.23 6.91 -3.99
C PHE A 305 3.07 7.62 -2.90
N ALA A 306 3.78 8.69 -3.26
CA ALA A 306 4.51 9.50 -2.29
C ALA A 306 3.57 10.21 -1.29
N ASP A 307 2.44 10.72 -1.77
CA ASP A 307 1.43 11.37 -0.92
C ASP A 307 0.74 10.36 0.02
N ALA A 308 0.51 9.11 -0.42
CA ALA A 308 0.03 8.03 0.46
C ALA A 308 1.07 7.63 1.52
N CYS A 309 2.36 7.62 1.18
CA CYS A 309 3.41 7.44 2.19
C CYS A 309 3.38 8.54 3.26
N LEU A 310 3.19 9.80 2.85
CA LEU A 310 3.06 10.94 3.76
C LEU A 310 1.83 10.79 4.67
N ASP A 311 0.67 10.47 4.09
CA ASP A 311 -0.59 10.27 4.81
C ASP A 311 -0.45 9.18 5.88
N GLY A 312 0.08 8.00 5.51
CA GLY A 312 0.26 6.87 6.42
C GLY A 312 1.17 7.17 7.61
N VAL A 313 2.21 7.99 7.41
CA VAL A 313 3.12 8.40 8.49
C VAL A 313 2.50 9.47 9.39
N LEU A 314 1.79 10.44 8.82
CA LEU A 314 1.14 11.51 9.59
C LEU A 314 -0.06 11.00 10.39
N ALA A 315 -0.83 10.07 9.84
CA ALA A 315 -1.99 9.47 10.51
C ALA A 315 -1.60 8.39 11.53
N ALA A 316 -0.35 7.92 11.53
CA ALA A 316 0.11 6.91 12.47
C ALA A 316 0.05 7.43 13.92
N SER A 317 -0.43 6.58 14.82
CA SER A 317 -0.34 6.76 16.27
C SER A 317 0.67 5.78 16.86
N GLY A 318 1.41 6.21 17.88
CA GLY A 318 2.41 5.37 18.53
C GLY A 318 1.84 4.04 19.03
N ARG A 319 2.63 2.98 18.92
CA ARG A 319 2.28 1.63 19.36
C ARG A 319 3.50 0.93 19.96
N GLY A 320 3.30 0.25 21.09
CA GLY A 320 4.39 -0.40 21.79
C GLY A 320 5.49 0.59 22.18
N SER A 321 6.71 0.35 21.76
CA SER A 321 7.86 1.24 21.99
C SER A 321 8.09 2.29 20.91
N TRP A 322 7.34 2.24 19.79
CA TRP A 322 7.51 3.16 18.65
C TRP A 322 6.55 4.33 18.75
N LYS A 323 7.13 5.53 18.79
CA LYS A 323 6.38 6.80 18.70
C LYS A 323 6.13 7.15 17.23
N SER A 324 5.02 7.84 16.96
CA SER A 324 4.74 8.39 15.64
C SER A 324 5.54 9.67 15.37
N TYR A 325 5.59 10.10 14.11
CA TYR A 325 6.20 11.37 13.72
C TYR A 325 5.55 12.54 14.43
N THR A 326 4.23 12.58 14.50
CA THR A 326 3.45 13.67 15.13
C THR A 326 3.57 13.71 16.66
N GLU A 327 3.85 12.56 17.30
CA GLU A 327 4.17 12.52 18.74
C GLU A 327 5.58 13.01 19.05
N LEU A 328 6.54 12.82 18.12
CA LEU A 328 7.93 13.30 18.27
C LEU A 328 8.10 14.75 17.83
N ALA A 329 7.29 15.21 16.90
CA ALA A 329 7.32 16.56 16.33
C ALA A 329 5.89 17.16 16.25
N PRO A 330 5.24 17.42 17.41
CA PRO A 330 3.86 17.91 17.45
C PRO A 330 3.68 19.30 16.82
N SER A 331 4.71 20.13 16.79
CA SER A 331 4.63 21.48 16.21
C SER A 331 4.45 21.48 14.68
N VAL A 332 4.64 20.36 14.00
CA VAL A 332 4.57 20.31 12.53
C VAL A 332 3.14 20.32 11.98
N VAL A 333 2.14 19.93 12.79
CA VAL A 333 0.72 19.83 12.43
C VAL A 333 -0.17 20.80 13.21
N GLY A 334 0.45 21.70 13.99
CA GLY A 334 -0.23 22.66 14.86
C GLY A 334 -0.76 23.90 14.17
#